data_cea319ba5a7b1ee7b52c7cd83ef852e7
#
_entry.id   cea319ba5a7b1ee7b52c7cd83ef852e7
#
_cell.length_a   1.000
_cell.length_b   1.000
_cell.length_c   1.000
_cell.angle_alpha   90.00
_cell.angle_beta   90.00
_cell.angle_gamma   90.00
#
_symmetry.space_group_name_H-M   'P 1'
#
loop_
_entity.id
_entity.type
_entity.pdbx_description
1 polymer ?
#
loop_
_entity_poly.entity_id
_entity_poly.type
_entity_poly.pdbx_seq_one_letter_code
_entity_poly.pdbx_strand_id
1 'polypeptide(L)'
;AGIMVTASHNPAKYNGYKVYGADGCQITLEAADAVLAAIDKHDYFDSIELTDFDAAVAAGKIVWIDDKCLRDFVDAVLALRPGNDVSKLKLVYTPLNGSGLEPVKMLLDRMGVTQVTVVPEQEKPDGSFPTCPYPNPEIREAMETGLKLCDTVKPDLMLGTDPDCDRMGSAVPDGKGGYRLITGNEMGVLLFDYICRTRIGNGTMPKDPVAVTTIVSTDMATPIAKKYGVELRRTLTGFKFI
;
A
#
# COMPACT_ATOMS: atom_id res chain seq x y z
N ALA A 1 -16.77 -11.52 6.86
CA ALA A 1 -16.26 -10.17 7.11
C ALA A 1 -14.77 -10.24 7.47
N GLY A 2 -14.03 -9.22 7.11
CA GLY A 2 -12.63 -9.06 7.48
C GLY A 2 -12.43 -7.85 8.40
N ILE A 3 -11.46 -7.93 9.29
CA ILE A 3 -11.03 -6.81 10.13
C ILE A 3 -9.52 -6.66 10.01
N MET A 4 -9.06 -5.45 9.67
CA MET A 4 -7.65 -5.08 9.72
C MET A 4 -7.44 -4.07 10.84
N VAL A 5 -6.64 -4.44 11.84
CA VAL A 5 -6.29 -3.54 12.95
C VAL A 5 -5.08 -2.73 12.53
N THR A 6 -5.26 -1.42 12.33
CA THR A 6 -4.22 -0.52 11.87
C THR A 6 -4.54 0.94 12.19
N ALA A 7 -3.51 1.71 12.52
CA ALA A 7 -3.57 3.17 12.53
C ALA A 7 -2.93 3.76 11.26
N SER A 8 -2.64 2.92 10.23
CA SER A 8 -1.96 3.30 9.00
C SER A 8 -0.62 3.99 9.32
N HIS A 9 -0.37 5.16 8.77
CA HIS A 9 0.84 5.96 8.94
C HIS A 9 0.79 6.94 10.15
N ASN A 10 -0.22 6.83 11.02
CA ASN A 10 -0.33 7.66 12.20
C ASN A 10 0.69 7.23 13.28
N PRO A 11 1.06 8.13 14.21
CA PRO A 11 1.93 7.79 15.33
C PRO A 11 1.41 6.60 16.16
N ALA A 12 2.33 5.87 16.81
CA ALA A 12 2.07 4.66 17.59
C ALA A 12 1.00 4.81 18.69
N LYS A 13 0.75 6.03 19.18
CA LYS A 13 -0.30 6.30 20.18
C LYS A 13 -1.73 6.17 19.66
N TYR A 14 -1.92 6.17 18.36
CA TYR A 14 -3.22 5.99 17.71
C TYR A 14 -3.46 4.52 17.38
N ASN A 15 -4.72 4.15 17.38
CA ASN A 15 -5.18 2.84 16.94
C ASN A 15 -6.46 3.00 16.10
N GLY A 16 -6.83 1.93 15.41
CA GLY A 16 -8.03 1.89 14.59
C GLY A 16 -8.22 0.54 13.94
N TYR A 17 -9.29 0.38 13.19
CA TYR A 17 -9.51 -0.80 12.38
C TYR A 17 -10.36 -0.46 11.15
N LYS A 18 -10.15 -1.25 10.11
CA LYS A 18 -10.92 -1.20 8.86
C LYS A 18 -11.75 -2.47 8.79
N VAL A 19 -13.02 -2.37 8.40
CA VAL A 19 -13.95 -3.51 8.28
C VAL A 19 -14.26 -3.76 6.82
N TYR A 20 -14.25 -5.02 6.42
CA TYR A 20 -14.45 -5.46 5.04
C TYR A 20 -15.63 -6.42 4.96
N GLY A 21 -16.42 -6.29 3.89
CA GLY A 21 -17.56 -7.17 3.58
C GLY A 21 -17.15 -8.51 2.99
N ALA A 22 -18.14 -9.33 2.67
CA ALA A 22 -17.94 -10.62 2.02
C ALA A 22 -17.41 -10.52 0.58
N ASP A 23 -17.59 -9.36 -0.04
CA ASP A 23 -17.09 -8.98 -1.37
C ASP A 23 -15.61 -8.58 -1.37
N GLY A 24 -14.97 -8.52 -0.18
CA GLY A 24 -13.59 -8.05 -0.02
C GLY A 24 -13.43 -6.53 -0.05
N CYS A 25 -14.51 -5.75 -0.18
CA CYS A 25 -14.49 -4.31 -0.15
C CYS A 25 -14.68 -3.75 1.27
N GLN A 26 -14.14 -2.57 1.54
CA GLN A 26 -14.42 -1.86 2.78
C GLN A 26 -15.92 -1.56 2.87
N ILE A 27 -16.55 -1.82 4.05
CA ILE A 27 -17.99 -1.65 4.22
C ILE A 27 -18.46 -0.24 3.90
N THR A 28 -19.71 -0.12 3.40
CA THR A 28 -20.38 1.16 3.14
C THR A 28 -20.72 1.91 4.42
N LEU A 29 -21.07 3.18 4.30
CA LEU A 29 -21.54 3.98 5.45
C LEU A 29 -22.79 3.36 6.09
N GLU A 30 -23.75 2.90 5.27
CA GLU A 30 -24.96 2.25 5.76
C GLU A 30 -24.66 0.98 6.57
N ALA A 31 -23.75 0.14 6.08
CA ALA A 31 -23.31 -1.05 6.81
C ALA A 31 -22.56 -0.70 8.11
N ALA A 32 -21.76 0.37 8.10
CA ALA A 32 -21.07 0.86 9.29
C ALA A 32 -22.07 1.37 10.34
N ASP A 33 -23.09 2.13 9.93
CA ASP A 33 -24.15 2.63 10.81
C ASP A 33 -24.94 1.46 11.45
N ALA A 34 -25.22 0.41 10.69
CA ALA A 34 -25.87 -0.79 11.22
C ALA A 34 -25.01 -1.52 12.27
N VAL A 35 -23.68 -1.59 12.05
CA VAL A 35 -22.74 -2.14 13.05
C VAL A 35 -22.69 -1.28 14.30
N LEU A 36 -22.58 0.04 14.15
CA LEU A 36 -22.58 0.98 15.29
C LEU A 36 -23.89 0.86 16.10
N ALA A 37 -25.05 0.82 15.44
CA ALA A 37 -26.33 0.63 16.10
C ALA A 37 -26.45 -0.71 16.84
N ALA A 38 -25.70 -1.74 16.44
CA ALA A 38 -25.62 -3.01 17.17
C ALA A 38 -24.69 -2.89 18.40
N ILE A 39 -23.56 -2.20 18.26
CA ILE A 39 -22.61 -1.93 19.35
C ILE A 39 -23.28 -1.09 20.46
N ASP A 40 -24.02 -0.06 20.11
CA ASP A 40 -24.72 0.86 21.05
C ASP A 40 -25.78 0.18 21.93
N LYS A 41 -26.14 -1.08 21.62
CA LYS A 41 -27.03 -1.88 22.48
C LYS A 41 -26.32 -2.50 23.68
N HIS A 42 -25.00 -2.41 23.73
CA HIS A 42 -24.15 -2.99 24.76
C HIS A 42 -23.42 -1.89 25.52
N ASP A 43 -23.28 -2.06 26.84
CA ASP A 43 -22.41 -1.18 27.62
C ASP A 43 -20.96 -1.53 27.37
N TYR A 44 -20.07 -0.54 27.31
CA TYR A 44 -18.62 -0.76 27.11
C TYR A 44 -17.97 -1.57 28.25
N PHE A 45 -18.61 -1.62 29.40
CA PHE A 45 -18.16 -2.34 30.60
C PHE A 45 -18.91 -3.65 30.81
N ASP A 46 -19.80 -4.04 29.90
CA ASP A 46 -20.43 -5.35 29.93
C ASP A 46 -19.36 -6.45 29.90
N SER A 47 -19.56 -7.51 30.68
CA SER A 47 -18.64 -8.64 30.67
C SER A 47 -18.74 -9.38 29.34
N ILE A 48 -17.62 -9.43 28.62
CA ILE A 48 -17.46 -10.23 27.40
C ILE A 48 -16.96 -11.61 27.81
N GLU A 49 -17.65 -12.67 27.38
CA GLU A 49 -17.12 -14.02 27.53
C GLU A 49 -15.81 -14.18 26.74
N LEU A 50 -14.73 -14.43 27.47
CA LEU A 50 -13.42 -14.70 26.88
C LEU A 50 -13.26 -16.22 26.73
N THR A 51 -12.87 -16.63 25.54
CA THR A 51 -12.45 -18.02 25.30
C THR A 51 -10.93 -18.07 25.40
N ASP A 52 -10.40 -19.13 26.02
CA ASP A 52 -8.98 -19.40 26.01
C ASP A 52 -8.47 -19.56 24.58
N PHE A 53 -7.40 -18.85 24.25
CA PHE A 53 -6.89 -18.76 22.89
C PHE A 53 -6.41 -20.13 22.38
N ASP A 54 -5.61 -20.84 23.17
CA ASP A 54 -5.02 -22.13 22.78
C ASP A 54 -6.11 -23.20 22.64
N ALA A 55 -7.12 -23.18 23.53
CA ALA A 55 -8.28 -24.06 23.41
C ALA A 55 -9.11 -23.75 22.14
N ALA A 56 -9.25 -22.49 21.78
CA ALA A 56 -9.95 -22.09 20.54
C ALA A 56 -9.20 -22.53 19.28
N VAL A 57 -7.87 -22.42 19.27
CA VAL A 57 -7.02 -22.95 18.20
C VAL A 57 -7.14 -24.47 18.11
N ALA A 58 -7.01 -25.18 19.24
CA ALA A 58 -7.13 -26.64 19.28
C ALA A 58 -8.51 -27.16 18.83
N ALA A 59 -9.56 -26.39 19.11
CA ALA A 59 -10.92 -26.68 18.67
C ALA A 59 -11.22 -26.28 17.21
N GLY A 60 -10.25 -25.73 16.49
CA GLY A 60 -10.42 -25.25 15.11
C GLY A 60 -11.31 -24.02 14.96
N LYS A 61 -11.62 -23.31 16.06
CA LYS A 61 -12.35 -22.03 16.01
C LYS A 61 -11.48 -20.87 15.53
N ILE A 62 -10.17 -20.96 15.80
CA ILE A 62 -9.15 -20.05 15.27
C ILE A 62 -8.29 -20.86 14.32
N VAL A 63 -8.18 -20.39 13.08
CA VAL A 63 -7.37 -21.02 12.04
C VAL A 63 -6.41 -19.97 11.48
N TRP A 64 -5.12 -20.30 11.46
CA TRP A 64 -4.12 -19.50 10.79
C TRP A 64 -4.20 -19.68 9.27
N ILE A 65 -4.16 -18.56 8.53
CA ILE A 65 -4.02 -18.62 7.07
C ILE A 65 -2.60 -19.09 6.74
N ASP A 66 -2.50 -19.95 5.73
CA ASP A 66 -1.22 -20.42 5.23
C ASP A 66 -0.59 -19.45 4.22
N ASP A 67 0.67 -19.70 3.88
CA ASP A 67 1.42 -18.90 2.91
C ASP A 67 0.80 -18.92 1.50
N LYS A 68 -0.16 -19.82 1.24
CA LYS A 68 -0.87 -19.84 -0.04
C LYS A 68 -1.66 -18.56 -0.27
N CYS A 69 -2.29 -18.02 0.78
CA CYS A 69 -3.04 -16.77 0.68
C CYS A 69 -2.13 -15.61 0.24
N LEU A 70 -0.93 -15.50 0.81
CA LEU A 70 0.06 -14.50 0.42
C LEU A 70 0.52 -14.69 -1.03
N ARG A 71 0.79 -15.95 -1.42
CA ARG A 71 1.19 -16.26 -2.81
C ARG A 71 0.11 -15.91 -3.81
N ASP A 72 -1.15 -16.27 -3.52
CA ASP A 72 -2.29 -15.96 -4.39
C ASP A 72 -2.49 -14.44 -4.53
N PHE A 73 -2.31 -13.70 -3.44
CA PHE A 73 -2.35 -12.22 -3.47
C PHE A 73 -1.24 -11.65 -4.36
N VAL A 74 0.00 -12.08 -4.16
CA VAL A 74 1.13 -11.63 -4.97
C VAL A 74 0.96 -12.01 -6.44
N ASP A 75 0.40 -13.19 -6.75
CA ASP A 75 0.08 -13.61 -8.12
C ASP A 75 -0.98 -12.69 -8.76
N ALA A 76 -2.02 -12.32 -8.00
CA ALA A 76 -3.04 -11.39 -8.47
C ALA A 76 -2.46 -10.00 -8.76
N VAL A 77 -1.57 -9.50 -7.91
CA VAL A 77 -0.87 -8.21 -8.13
C VAL A 77 0.05 -8.30 -9.36
N LEU A 78 0.80 -9.40 -9.49
CA LEU A 78 1.73 -9.60 -10.61
C LEU A 78 0.99 -9.68 -11.96
N ALA A 79 -0.23 -10.23 -11.98
CA ALA A 79 -1.05 -10.31 -13.19
C ALA A 79 -1.45 -8.92 -13.75
N LEU A 80 -1.40 -7.86 -12.92
CA LEU A 80 -1.66 -6.48 -13.35
C LEU A 80 -0.45 -5.82 -14.01
N ARG A 81 0.72 -6.48 -13.99
CA ARG A 81 1.96 -5.93 -14.52
C ARG A 81 1.89 -5.71 -16.03
N PRO A 82 2.25 -4.52 -16.54
CA PRO A 82 2.24 -4.23 -17.98
C PRO A 82 3.35 -4.93 -18.80
N GLY A 83 4.32 -5.59 -18.16
CA GLY A 83 5.26 -6.48 -18.83
C GLY A 83 6.68 -5.94 -19.09
N ASN A 84 7.08 -4.80 -18.52
CA ASN A 84 8.45 -4.30 -18.71
C ASN A 84 9.47 -5.14 -17.94
N ASP A 85 10.68 -5.35 -18.54
CA ASP A 85 11.80 -5.94 -17.84
C ASP A 85 12.38 -4.95 -16.82
N VAL A 86 12.42 -5.35 -15.56
CA VAL A 86 12.96 -4.61 -14.43
C VAL A 86 14.08 -5.36 -13.70
N SER A 87 14.55 -6.46 -14.26
CA SER A 87 15.54 -7.37 -13.64
C SER A 87 16.86 -6.71 -13.27
N LYS A 88 17.23 -5.64 -13.97
CA LYS A 88 18.47 -4.89 -13.72
C LYS A 88 18.34 -3.77 -12.70
N LEU A 89 17.13 -3.55 -12.20
CA LEU A 89 16.84 -2.45 -11.28
C LEU A 89 17.50 -2.71 -9.92
N LYS A 90 18.23 -1.71 -9.43
CA LYS A 90 18.84 -1.71 -8.10
C LYS A 90 17.98 -0.89 -7.16
N LEU A 91 17.48 -1.51 -6.11
CA LEU A 91 16.52 -0.92 -5.19
C LEU A 91 17.05 -0.81 -3.76
N VAL A 92 16.67 0.27 -3.08
CA VAL A 92 16.60 0.34 -1.62
C VAL A 92 15.12 0.30 -1.25
N TYR A 93 14.77 -0.55 -0.29
CA TYR A 93 13.39 -0.70 0.19
C TYR A 93 13.29 -0.55 1.70
N THR A 94 12.27 0.16 2.17
CA THR A 94 11.90 0.20 3.59
C THR A 94 10.42 -0.10 3.77
N PRO A 95 10.05 -1.09 4.61
CA PRO A 95 8.67 -1.31 5.06
C PRO A 95 8.25 -0.37 6.20
N LEU A 96 9.10 0.57 6.65
CA LEU A 96 8.87 1.47 7.80
C LEU A 96 8.38 0.72 9.05
N ASN A 97 9.05 -0.39 9.40
CA ASN A 97 8.68 -1.29 10.50
C ASN A 97 7.25 -1.86 10.40
N GLY A 98 6.70 -1.93 9.19
CA GLY A 98 5.35 -2.42 8.91
C GLY A 98 5.30 -3.83 8.31
N SER A 99 4.13 -4.18 7.77
CA SER A 99 3.81 -5.52 7.26
C SER A 99 4.25 -5.77 5.80
N GLY A 100 4.77 -4.75 5.11
CA GLY A 100 5.06 -4.81 3.67
C GLY A 100 6.27 -5.64 3.27
N LEU A 101 7.14 -6.05 4.20
CA LEU A 101 8.42 -6.70 3.88
C LEU A 101 8.26 -7.95 3.01
N GLU A 102 7.48 -8.92 3.48
CA GLU A 102 7.33 -10.22 2.81
C GLU A 102 6.62 -10.11 1.45
N PRO A 103 5.43 -9.47 1.36
CA PRO A 103 4.72 -9.38 0.07
C PRO A 103 5.51 -8.59 -0.97
N VAL A 104 6.17 -7.49 -0.59
CA VAL A 104 6.94 -6.67 -1.54
C VAL A 104 8.19 -7.42 -2.00
N LYS A 105 8.94 -8.07 -1.10
CA LYS A 105 10.09 -8.90 -1.50
C LYS A 105 9.68 -10.04 -2.42
N MET A 106 8.61 -10.77 -2.07
CA MET A 106 8.10 -11.85 -2.92
C MET A 106 7.70 -11.35 -4.30
N LEU A 107 7.04 -10.18 -4.38
CA LEU A 107 6.68 -9.57 -5.66
C LEU A 107 7.93 -9.21 -6.49
N LEU A 108 8.91 -8.55 -5.87
CA LEU A 108 10.14 -8.13 -6.53
C LEU A 108 10.95 -9.33 -7.03
N ASP A 109 11.06 -10.39 -6.23
CA ASP A 109 11.73 -11.65 -6.63
C ASP A 109 11.05 -12.26 -7.86
N ARG A 110 9.72 -12.35 -7.88
CA ARG A 110 8.97 -12.86 -9.03
C ARG A 110 9.06 -11.96 -10.26
N MET A 111 9.31 -10.68 -10.08
CA MET A 111 9.61 -9.74 -11.16
C MET A 111 11.06 -9.85 -11.66
N GLY A 112 11.90 -10.65 -11.03
CA GLY A 112 13.31 -10.82 -11.36
C GLY A 112 14.22 -9.72 -10.81
N VAL A 113 13.75 -8.88 -9.89
CA VAL A 113 14.54 -7.83 -9.26
C VAL A 113 15.33 -8.43 -8.10
N THR A 114 16.60 -8.72 -8.34
CA THR A 114 17.48 -9.41 -7.39
C THR A 114 18.38 -8.46 -6.59
N GLN A 115 18.51 -7.20 -7.01
CA GLN A 115 19.36 -6.20 -6.37
C GLN A 115 18.53 -5.32 -5.42
N VAL A 116 18.01 -5.91 -4.34
CA VAL A 116 17.20 -5.22 -3.34
C VAL A 116 17.96 -5.14 -2.02
N THR A 117 18.21 -3.92 -1.53
CA THR A 117 18.77 -3.67 -0.20
C THR A 117 17.65 -3.15 0.70
N VAL A 118 17.30 -3.91 1.73
CA VAL A 118 16.32 -3.48 2.74
C VAL A 118 17.01 -2.60 3.77
N VAL A 119 16.33 -1.56 4.26
CA VAL A 119 16.82 -0.68 5.34
C VAL A 119 16.80 -1.48 6.65
N PRO A 120 17.96 -1.83 7.23
CA PRO A 120 18.04 -2.80 8.34
C PRO A 120 17.28 -2.36 9.59
N GLU A 121 17.32 -1.07 9.92
CA GLU A 121 16.69 -0.50 11.13
C GLU A 121 15.15 -0.47 11.03
N GLN A 122 14.62 -0.61 9.83
CA GLN A 122 13.19 -0.52 9.54
C GLN A 122 12.62 -1.83 8.98
N GLU A 123 13.43 -2.88 8.87
CA GLU A 123 13.06 -4.14 8.25
C GLU A 123 12.01 -4.90 9.07
N LYS A 124 12.21 -5.01 10.39
CA LYS A 124 11.34 -5.80 11.25
C LYS A 124 10.11 -5.00 11.67
N PRO A 125 8.92 -5.62 11.70
CA PRO A 125 7.74 -4.99 12.26
C PRO A 125 7.97 -4.54 13.71
N ASP A 126 7.71 -3.25 13.99
CA ASP A 126 7.81 -2.66 15.32
C ASP A 126 6.81 -1.52 15.48
N GLY A 127 5.76 -1.76 16.24
CA GLY A 127 4.69 -0.78 16.47
C GLY A 127 5.11 0.46 17.27
N SER A 128 6.32 0.50 17.80
CA SER A 128 6.88 1.70 18.44
C SER A 128 7.51 2.69 17.45
N PHE A 129 7.77 2.24 16.22
CA PHE A 129 8.40 3.03 15.14
C PHE A 129 9.65 3.81 15.60
N PRO A 130 10.68 3.14 16.09
CA PRO A 130 11.80 3.77 16.80
C PRO A 130 12.62 4.75 15.95
N THR A 131 12.61 4.57 14.63
CA THR A 131 13.36 5.42 13.69
C THR A 131 12.48 6.48 13.03
N CYS A 132 11.15 6.38 13.17
CA CYS A 132 10.21 7.21 12.43
C CYS A 132 8.85 7.33 13.16
N PRO A 133 8.70 8.30 14.10
CA PRO A 133 7.45 8.48 14.85
C PRO A 133 6.20 8.72 13.99
N TYR A 134 6.37 9.15 12.74
CA TYR A 134 5.33 9.31 11.74
C TYR A 134 5.69 8.47 10.51
N PRO A 135 5.31 7.19 10.45
CA PRO A 135 5.75 6.27 9.38
C PRO A 135 4.98 6.49 8.06
N ASN A 136 4.99 7.73 7.58
CA ASN A 136 4.39 8.14 6.32
C ASN A 136 5.46 8.25 5.24
N PRO A 137 5.49 7.37 4.23
CA PRO A 137 6.53 7.37 3.19
C PRO A 137 6.50 8.60 2.26
N GLU A 138 5.49 9.45 2.36
CA GLU A 138 5.43 10.71 1.61
C GLU A 138 6.25 11.84 2.26
N ILE A 139 6.61 11.70 3.55
CA ILE A 139 7.42 12.71 4.24
C ILE A 139 8.89 12.32 4.28
N ARG A 140 9.74 13.35 4.15
CA ARG A 140 11.19 13.15 4.08
C ARG A 140 11.76 12.48 5.32
N GLU A 141 11.28 12.87 6.48
CA GLU A 141 11.73 12.37 7.79
C GLU A 141 11.56 10.86 7.90
N ALA A 142 10.47 10.30 7.40
CA ALA A 142 10.23 8.86 7.38
C ALA A 142 11.23 8.12 6.47
N MET A 143 11.59 8.73 5.36
CA MET A 143 12.47 8.16 4.35
C MET A 143 13.96 8.39 4.64
N GLU A 144 14.31 9.20 5.66
CA GLU A 144 15.66 9.70 5.91
C GLU A 144 16.69 8.57 6.11
N THR A 145 16.34 7.52 6.86
CA THR A 145 17.23 6.36 7.08
C THR A 145 17.56 5.66 5.77
N GLY A 146 16.53 5.45 4.94
CA GLY A 146 16.72 4.87 3.61
C GLY A 146 17.47 5.78 2.65
N LEU A 147 17.24 7.10 2.70
CA LEU A 147 17.96 8.07 1.89
C LEU A 147 19.47 8.08 2.23
N LYS A 148 19.84 7.97 3.52
CA LYS A 148 21.24 7.80 3.93
C LYS A 148 21.85 6.51 3.39
N LEU A 149 21.10 5.43 3.39
CA LEU A 149 21.55 4.16 2.81
C LEU A 149 21.75 4.28 1.29
N CYS A 150 20.92 5.08 0.61
CA CYS A 150 21.08 5.35 -0.82
C CYS A 150 22.42 6.02 -1.16
N ASP A 151 23.00 6.82 -0.25
CA ASP A 151 24.30 7.44 -0.46
C ASP A 151 25.44 6.41 -0.58
N THR A 152 25.29 5.27 0.04
CA THR A 152 26.25 4.15 -0.03
C THR A 152 25.90 3.16 -1.13
N VAL A 153 24.64 2.73 -1.19
CA VAL A 153 24.15 1.71 -2.13
C VAL A 153 24.08 2.22 -3.56
N LYS A 154 23.78 3.53 -3.75
CA LYS A 154 23.55 4.14 -5.07
C LYS A 154 22.52 3.36 -5.89
N PRO A 155 21.27 3.24 -5.40
CA PRO A 155 20.19 2.57 -6.13
C PRO A 155 19.64 3.44 -7.27
N ASP A 156 18.97 2.80 -8.22
CA ASP A 156 18.19 3.49 -9.25
C ASP A 156 16.89 4.07 -8.68
N LEU A 157 16.33 3.40 -7.65
CA LEU A 157 15.08 3.75 -7.02
C LEU A 157 15.10 3.36 -5.54
N MET A 158 14.59 4.22 -4.67
CA MET A 158 14.22 3.88 -3.31
C MET A 158 12.70 3.81 -3.22
N LEU A 159 12.19 2.78 -2.55
CA LEU A 159 10.77 2.60 -2.22
C LEU A 159 10.59 2.54 -0.71
N GLY A 160 9.50 3.12 -0.21
CA GLY A 160 9.03 2.95 1.16
C GLY A 160 7.54 2.68 1.16
N THR A 161 7.08 1.76 2.01
CA THR A 161 5.66 1.52 2.26
C THR A 161 5.31 1.92 3.68
N ASP A 162 4.07 2.40 3.89
CA ASP A 162 3.59 2.64 5.25
C ASP A 162 3.30 1.33 5.99
N PRO A 163 3.02 1.36 7.30
CA PRO A 163 2.94 0.12 8.10
C PRO A 163 1.90 -0.90 7.65
N ASP A 164 0.76 -0.49 7.13
CA ASP A 164 -0.27 -1.39 6.57
C ASP A 164 -0.15 -1.59 5.05
N CYS A 165 0.93 -1.03 4.44
CA CYS A 165 1.35 -1.26 3.07
C CYS A 165 0.31 -0.87 2.01
N ASP A 166 -0.55 0.11 2.31
CA ASP A 166 -1.53 0.65 1.36
C ASP A 166 -1.05 1.94 0.66
N ARG A 167 0.10 2.49 1.08
CA ARG A 167 0.75 3.66 0.48
C ARG A 167 2.19 3.36 0.09
N MET A 168 2.68 4.13 -0.87
CA MET A 168 4.06 4.04 -1.33
C MET A 168 4.66 5.43 -1.49
N GLY A 169 5.84 5.62 -0.91
CA GLY A 169 6.75 6.73 -1.21
C GLY A 169 7.92 6.26 -2.05
N SER A 170 8.50 7.15 -2.82
CA SER A 170 9.66 6.82 -3.64
C SER A 170 10.65 7.98 -3.75
N ALA A 171 11.92 7.63 -3.96
CA ALA A 171 12.96 8.59 -4.28
C ALA A 171 13.82 8.09 -5.45
N VAL A 172 14.26 9.02 -6.26
CA VAL A 172 15.11 8.78 -7.43
C VAL A 172 16.35 9.67 -7.39
N PRO A 173 17.46 9.29 -8.06
CA PRO A 173 18.62 10.15 -8.21
C PRO A 173 18.23 11.53 -8.76
N ASP A 174 18.75 12.60 -8.15
CA ASP A 174 18.45 14.00 -8.52
C ASP A 174 19.35 14.56 -9.63
N GLY A 175 20.28 13.75 -10.11
CA GLY A 175 21.30 14.16 -11.10
C GLY A 175 22.42 15.05 -10.52
N LYS A 176 22.39 15.34 -9.21
CA LYS A 176 23.38 16.17 -8.51
C LYS A 176 24.16 15.39 -7.45
N GLY A 177 23.98 14.07 -7.42
CA GLY A 177 24.63 13.15 -6.50
C GLY A 177 23.79 12.78 -5.26
N GLY A 178 22.59 13.34 -5.11
CA GLY A 178 21.61 13.03 -4.07
C GLY A 178 20.36 12.34 -4.61
N TYR A 179 19.31 12.31 -3.77
CA TYR A 179 18.02 11.71 -4.09
C TYR A 179 16.87 12.70 -3.85
N ARG A 180 15.91 12.70 -4.77
CA ARG A 180 14.69 13.48 -4.72
C ARG A 180 13.49 12.56 -4.45
N LEU A 181 12.69 12.91 -3.45
CA LEU A 181 11.39 12.28 -3.24
C LEU A 181 10.45 12.65 -4.38
N ILE A 182 9.66 11.67 -4.80
CA ILE A 182 8.55 11.83 -5.74
C ILE A 182 7.28 11.97 -4.89
N THR A 183 6.54 13.05 -5.08
CA THR A 183 5.26 13.24 -4.38
C THR A 183 4.19 12.27 -4.89
N GLY A 184 3.18 12.00 -4.07
CA GLY A 184 2.05 11.13 -4.48
C GLY A 184 1.36 11.65 -5.75
N ASN A 185 1.21 12.97 -5.91
CA ASN A 185 0.66 13.56 -7.13
C ASN A 185 1.56 13.36 -8.36
N GLU A 186 2.88 13.52 -8.23
CA GLU A 186 3.82 13.22 -9.32
C GLU A 186 3.79 11.74 -9.69
N MET A 187 3.79 10.85 -8.69
CA MET A 187 3.73 9.40 -8.93
C MET A 187 2.42 9.01 -9.62
N GLY A 188 1.27 9.52 -9.16
CA GLY A 188 -0.03 9.26 -9.77
C GLY A 188 -0.07 9.67 -11.25
N VAL A 189 0.48 10.84 -11.58
CA VAL A 189 0.59 11.33 -12.98
C VAL A 189 1.50 10.43 -13.82
N LEU A 190 2.67 10.07 -13.30
CA LEU A 190 3.63 9.19 -13.98
C LEU A 190 3.04 7.80 -14.24
N LEU A 191 2.38 7.21 -13.24
CA LEU A 191 1.73 5.91 -13.37
C LEU A 191 0.57 5.96 -14.35
N PHE A 192 -0.23 7.01 -14.35
CA PHE A 192 -1.35 7.15 -15.26
C PHE A 192 -0.88 7.23 -16.72
N ASP A 193 0.12 8.09 -17.02
CA ASP A 193 0.72 8.15 -18.37
C ASP A 193 1.35 6.81 -18.76
N TYR A 194 2.09 6.18 -17.85
CA TYR A 194 2.75 4.90 -18.10
C TYR A 194 1.75 3.78 -18.42
N ILE A 195 0.70 3.63 -17.64
CA ILE A 195 -0.32 2.59 -17.84
C ILE A 195 -1.05 2.81 -19.18
N CYS A 196 -1.48 4.03 -19.48
CA CYS A 196 -2.15 4.34 -20.74
C CYS A 196 -1.24 4.02 -21.94
N ARG A 197 -0.02 4.55 -21.92
CA ARG A 197 0.96 4.33 -22.99
C ARG A 197 1.26 2.85 -23.21
N THR A 198 1.48 2.11 -22.14
CA THR A 198 1.83 0.69 -22.23
C THR A 198 0.65 -0.15 -22.70
N ARG A 199 -0.56 0.11 -22.21
CA ARG A 199 -1.76 -0.60 -22.68
C ARG A 199 -2.05 -0.35 -24.15
N ILE A 200 -1.86 0.88 -24.62
CA ILE A 200 -1.98 1.20 -26.06
C ILE A 200 -0.91 0.45 -26.85
N GLY A 201 0.36 0.48 -26.41
CA GLY A 201 1.45 -0.22 -27.07
C GLY A 201 1.26 -1.73 -27.14
N ASN A 202 0.64 -2.33 -26.14
CA ASN A 202 0.36 -3.77 -26.05
C ASN A 202 -1.00 -4.17 -26.69
N GLY A 203 -1.80 -3.22 -27.17
CA GLY A 203 -3.14 -3.48 -27.69
C GLY A 203 -4.15 -3.94 -26.62
N THR A 204 -3.89 -3.63 -25.35
CA THR A 204 -4.72 -4.03 -24.20
C THR A 204 -5.53 -2.88 -23.60
N MET A 205 -5.57 -1.73 -24.27
CA MET A 205 -6.39 -0.59 -23.84
C MET A 205 -7.88 -0.96 -23.97
N PRO A 206 -8.71 -0.78 -22.93
CA PRO A 206 -10.14 -1.00 -23.03
C PRO A 206 -10.78 -0.12 -24.11
N LYS A 207 -11.92 -0.56 -24.65
CA LYS A 207 -12.67 0.22 -25.65
C LYS A 207 -13.16 1.56 -25.09
N ASP A 208 -13.67 1.52 -23.86
CA ASP A 208 -14.19 2.69 -23.13
C ASP A 208 -13.42 2.83 -21.81
N PRO A 209 -12.18 3.37 -21.88
CA PRO A 209 -11.31 3.40 -20.70
C PRO A 209 -11.76 4.49 -19.71
N VAL A 210 -11.82 4.12 -18.44
CA VAL A 210 -12.16 5.02 -17.34
C VAL A 210 -11.01 5.05 -16.35
N ALA A 211 -10.66 6.24 -15.87
CA ALA A 211 -9.77 6.43 -14.72
C ALA A 211 -10.53 7.16 -13.61
N VAL A 212 -10.28 6.77 -12.37
CA VAL A 212 -10.88 7.40 -11.20
C VAL A 212 -9.80 8.08 -10.38
N THR A 213 -10.05 9.30 -9.94
CA THR A 213 -9.17 10.05 -9.03
C THR A 213 -10.00 10.79 -7.98
N THR A 214 -9.35 11.28 -6.93
CA THR A 214 -10.05 12.04 -5.90
C THR A 214 -10.01 13.54 -6.17
N ILE A 215 -10.93 14.27 -5.54
CA ILE A 215 -11.01 15.74 -5.65
C ILE A 215 -9.79 16.48 -5.09
N VAL A 216 -8.96 15.80 -4.26
CA VAL A 216 -7.73 16.36 -3.69
C VAL A 216 -6.47 16.03 -4.50
N SER A 217 -6.62 15.24 -5.57
CA SER A 217 -5.51 14.90 -6.46
C SER A 217 -5.26 16.00 -7.48
N THR A 218 -4.06 16.01 -8.05
CA THR A 218 -3.64 17.02 -9.03
C THR A 218 -4.50 17.07 -10.28
N ASP A 219 -4.72 18.25 -10.82
CA ASP A 219 -5.41 18.47 -12.10
C ASP A 219 -4.64 17.98 -13.33
N MET A 220 -3.36 17.67 -13.19
CA MET A 220 -2.51 17.09 -14.25
C MET A 220 -3.06 15.76 -14.82
N ALA A 221 -3.90 15.05 -14.07
CA ALA A 221 -4.60 13.88 -14.60
C ALA A 221 -5.53 14.21 -15.77
N THR A 222 -6.12 15.41 -15.80
CA THR A 222 -7.06 15.83 -16.85
C THR A 222 -6.44 15.89 -18.25
N PRO A 223 -5.30 16.59 -18.49
CA PRO A 223 -4.69 16.60 -19.82
C PRO A 223 -4.16 15.21 -20.23
N ILE A 224 -3.74 14.36 -19.29
CA ILE A 224 -3.33 12.98 -19.61
C ILE A 224 -4.53 12.16 -20.07
N ALA A 225 -5.64 12.21 -19.34
CA ALA A 225 -6.87 11.54 -19.71
C ALA A 225 -7.32 11.96 -21.14
N LYS A 226 -7.31 13.27 -21.41
CA LYS A 226 -7.64 13.81 -22.75
C LYS A 226 -6.68 13.30 -23.83
N LYS A 227 -5.38 13.25 -23.56
CA LYS A 227 -4.36 12.74 -24.50
C LYS A 227 -4.63 11.30 -24.93
N TYR A 228 -5.09 10.46 -24.01
CA TYR A 228 -5.29 9.03 -24.24
C TYR A 228 -6.74 8.63 -24.49
N GLY A 229 -7.69 9.58 -24.54
CA GLY A 229 -9.11 9.30 -24.72
C GLY A 229 -9.74 8.54 -23.55
N VAL A 230 -9.27 8.79 -22.33
CA VAL A 230 -9.75 8.16 -21.09
C VAL A 230 -10.79 9.06 -20.44
N GLU A 231 -11.94 8.50 -20.04
CA GLU A 231 -12.90 9.19 -19.19
C GLU A 231 -12.30 9.36 -17.78
N LEU A 232 -12.20 10.59 -17.26
CA LEU A 232 -11.72 10.86 -15.92
C LEU A 232 -12.88 11.17 -14.99
N ARG A 233 -13.09 10.32 -13.99
CA ARG A 233 -14.07 10.51 -12.91
C ARG A 233 -13.39 11.00 -11.64
N ARG A 234 -14.05 11.92 -10.93
CA ARG A 234 -13.56 12.46 -9.64
C ARG A 234 -14.53 12.09 -8.54
N THR A 235 -13.99 11.57 -7.43
CA THR A 235 -14.74 11.15 -6.25
C THR A 235 -14.22 11.83 -4.98
N LEU A 236 -14.92 11.64 -3.89
CA LEU A 236 -14.40 11.96 -2.56
C LEU A 236 -13.22 11.03 -2.21
N THR A 237 -12.43 11.44 -1.22
CA THR A 237 -11.28 10.65 -0.76
C THR A 237 -11.73 9.38 -0.04
N GLY A 238 -11.14 8.27 -0.41
CA GLY A 238 -11.34 6.94 0.18
C GLY A 238 -11.79 5.90 -0.84
N PHE A 239 -11.24 4.70 -0.75
CA PHE A 239 -11.53 3.60 -1.69
C PHE A 239 -13.02 3.22 -1.77
N LYS A 240 -13.78 3.44 -0.69
CA LYS A 240 -15.24 3.21 -0.68
C LYS A 240 -16.03 4.10 -1.67
N PHE A 241 -15.40 5.15 -2.22
CA PHE A 241 -16.01 6.04 -3.22
C PHE A 241 -15.49 5.78 -4.64
N ILE A 242 -14.46 4.96 -4.79
CA ILE A 242 -13.85 4.56 -6.06
C ILE A 242 -14.49 3.29 -6.58
#